data_ddbba6b1d0b64033a94aa5ce6e17775a
#
_entry.id   ddbba6b1d0b64033a94aa5ce6e17775a
#
_cell.length_a   1.000
_cell.length_b   1.000
_cell.length_c   1.000
_cell.angle_alpha   90.00
_cell.angle_beta   90.00
_cell.angle_gamma   90.00
#
_symmetry.space_group_name_H-M   'P 1'
#
loop_
_entity.id
_entity.type
_entity.pdbx_description
1 polymer ?
#
loop_
_entity_poly.entity_id
_entity_poly.type
_entity_poly.pdbx_seq_one_letter_code
_entity_poly.pdbx_strand_id
1 'polypeptide(L)'
;MKAYNNISEIHNVRCPVLTIGTFDGVHLGHQKIIGQLIDKAKRIEGESVVLSFFPHPRIVLFPEQTDLKLINSLDEKINLLKSTGVDHVIIHPFTKEFANLTAEEFVKKFLVEILHVQLLIIGYDHHFGKNREGGLTQLKELGEKYGFAIEEIPRQNIDDNKISSTHIRKALQSGDIESANRYLGYNFQMDGSVVKGDGRGRLLGFPTANIVVEEQYKLIPAEGVYAVRVQTSEGTYDAMLNIGHRPTFQGKNVSIEAHLFDFDDDLYHQTVSIIFEKRLRNELKFESVQ
;
A
#
# COMPACT_ATOMS: atom_id res chain seq x y z
N MET A 1 3.58 -3.70 -17.26
CA MET A 1 2.55 -2.85 -16.62
C MET A 1 2.70 -1.39 -17.09
N LYS A 2 1.60 -0.74 -17.41
CA LYS A 2 1.52 0.72 -17.62
C LYS A 2 0.78 1.33 -16.42
N ALA A 3 1.26 2.45 -15.90
CA ALA A 3 0.62 3.18 -14.79
C ALA A 3 0.07 4.52 -15.28
N TYR A 4 -1.10 4.91 -14.78
CA TYR A 4 -1.82 6.12 -15.14
C TYR A 4 -2.25 6.86 -13.87
N ASN A 5 -2.12 8.18 -13.85
CA ASN A 5 -2.50 9.01 -12.71
C ASN A 5 -3.97 9.46 -12.78
N ASN A 6 -4.64 9.20 -13.89
CA ASN A 6 -6.05 9.48 -14.08
C ASN A 6 -6.68 8.47 -15.02
N ILE A 7 -7.95 8.14 -14.79
CA ILE A 7 -8.70 7.22 -15.64
C ILE A 7 -8.86 7.75 -17.09
N SER A 8 -8.81 9.07 -17.29
CA SER A 8 -8.87 9.69 -18.61
C SER A 8 -7.59 9.54 -19.44
N GLU A 9 -6.51 9.07 -18.85
CA GLU A 9 -5.23 8.87 -19.56
C GLU A 9 -5.14 7.50 -20.24
N ILE A 10 -6.01 6.57 -19.84
CA ILE A 10 -5.99 5.21 -20.40
C ILE A 10 -6.80 5.15 -21.69
N HIS A 11 -6.18 4.63 -22.73
CA HIS A 11 -6.79 4.48 -24.06
C HIS A 11 -6.41 3.14 -24.68
N ASN A 12 -7.26 2.63 -25.58
CA ASN A 12 -6.98 1.46 -26.41
C ASN A 12 -6.62 0.19 -25.63
N VAL A 13 -7.32 -0.06 -24.51
CA VAL A 13 -7.21 -1.34 -23.78
C VAL A 13 -8.08 -2.38 -24.47
N ARG A 14 -7.48 -3.52 -24.81
CA ARG A 14 -8.18 -4.61 -25.47
C ARG A 14 -8.98 -5.42 -24.47
N CYS A 15 -10.29 -5.58 -24.71
CA CYS A 15 -11.20 -6.38 -23.90
C CYS A 15 -10.91 -6.23 -22.38
N PRO A 16 -11.07 -5.03 -21.79
CA PRO A 16 -10.62 -4.76 -20.42
C PRO A 16 -11.33 -5.64 -19.38
N VAL A 17 -10.53 -6.35 -18.57
CA VAL A 17 -10.98 -7.01 -17.35
C VAL A 17 -10.54 -6.16 -16.18
N LEU A 18 -11.49 -5.63 -15.42
CA LEU A 18 -11.27 -4.60 -14.40
C LEU A 18 -11.49 -5.14 -12.99
N THR A 19 -10.69 -4.70 -12.05
CA THR A 19 -11.02 -4.72 -10.62
C THR A 19 -10.83 -3.35 -10.00
N ILE A 20 -11.61 -3.05 -8.95
CA ILE A 20 -11.64 -1.75 -8.29
C ILE A 20 -11.37 -1.92 -6.80
N GLY A 21 -10.47 -1.13 -6.23
CA GLY A 21 -10.20 -1.17 -4.79
C GLY A 21 -9.14 -0.19 -4.35
N THR A 22 -9.01 0.00 -3.04
CA THR A 22 -7.93 0.83 -2.47
C THR A 22 -6.58 0.13 -2.50
N PHE A 23 -6.59 -1.18 -2.45
CA PHE A 23 -5.40 -2.06 -2.48
C PHE A 23 -4.30 -1.65 -1.50
N ASP A 24 -4.70 -1.12 -0.33
CA ASP A 24 -3.74 -0.76 0.71
C ASP A 24 -3.11 -2.00 1.32
N GLY A 25 -1.80 -2.12 1.20
CA GLY A 25 -1.01 -3.27 1.59
C GLY A 25 -0.85 -4.34 0.50
N VAL A 26 -1.55 -4.27 -0.63
CA VAL A 26 -1.51 -5.31 -1.70
C VAL A 26 -1.34 -6.73 -1.13
N HIS A 27 -2.03 -7.01 -0.01
CA HIS A 27 -1.91 -8.22 0.80
C HIS A 27 -2.41 -9.48 0.05
N LEU A 28 -2.21 -10.67 0.60
CA LEU A 28 -2.55 -11.95 -0.04
C LEU A 28 -3.98 -12.01 -0.58
N GLY A 29 -4.97 -11.42 0.12
CA GLY A 29 -6.33 -11.31 -0.39
C GLY A 29 -6.42 -10.46 -1.67
N HIS A 30 -5.71 -9.33 -1.73
CA HIS A 30 -5.61 -8.50 -2.93
C HIS A 30 -4.89 -9.22 -4.06
N GLN A 31 -3.75 -9.86 -3.77
CA GLN A 31 -2.98 -10.62 -4.75
C GLN A 31 -3.80 -11.74 -5.39
N LYS A 32 -4.65 -12.41 -4.60
CA LYS A 32 -5.55 -13.45 -5.13
C LYS A 32 -6.59 -12.87 -6.10
N ILE A 33 -7.19 -11.73 -5.77
CA ILE A 33 -8.12 -11.02 -6.67
C ILE A 33 -7.41 -10.64 -7.97
N ILE A 34 -6.22 -10.06 -7.86
CA ILE A 34 -5.43 -9.62 -9.02
C ILE A 34 -4.97 -10.83 -9.86
N GLY A 35 -4.58 -11.94 -9.24
CA GLY A 35 -4.25 -13.18 -9.94
C GLY A 35 -5.42 -13.70 -10.78
N GLN A 36 -6.63 -13.75 -10.21
CA GLN A 36 -7.83 -14.14 -10.95
C GLN A 36 -8.17 -13.15 -12.07
N LEU A 37 -7.99 -11.84 -11.83
CA LEU A 37 -8.14 -10.80 -12.86
C LEU A 37 -7.25 -11.08 -14.07
N ILE A 38 -5.96 -11.33 -13.83
CA ILE A 38 -4.97 -11.62 -14.87
C ILE A 38 -5.33 -12.90 -15.65
N ASP A 39 -5.72 -13.95 -14.92
CA ASP A 39 -6.09 -15.23 -15.55
C ASP A 39 -7.35 -15.09 -16.42
N LYS A 40 -8.34 -14.32 -15.97
CA LYS A 40 -9.56 -14.06 -16.76
C LYS A 40 -9.26 -13.21 -17.99
N ALA A 41 -8.45 -12.17 -17.84
CA ALA A 41 -8.02 -11.33 -18.97
C ALA A 41 -7.33 -12.19 -20.06
N LYS A 42 -6.39 -13.05 -19.68
CA LYS A 42 -5.73 -13.97 -20.60
C LYS A 42 -6.69 -14.89 -21.34
N ARG A 43 -7.71 -15.44 -20.65
CA ARG A 43 -8.69 -16.38 -21.26
C ARG A 43 -9.55 -15.74 -22.34
N ILE A 44 -9.80 -14.44 -22.28
CA ILE A 44 -10.58 -13.71 -23.29
C ILE A 44 -9.70 -12.89 -24.22
N GLU A 45 -8.39 -13.16 -24.22
CA GLU A 45 -7.38 -12.40 -24.97
C GLU A 45 -7.43 -10.89 -24.71
N GLY A 46 -7.84 -10.51 -23.49
CA GLY A 46 -7.97 -9.14 -23.00
C GLY A 46 -6.76 -8.69 -22.19
N GLU A 47 -6.90 -7.51 -21.58
CA GLU A 47 -5.88 -6.90 -20.72
C GLU A 47 -6.46 -6.65 -19.32
N SER A 48 -5.66 -6.92 -18.30
CA SER A 48 -6.01 -6.76 -16.90
C SER A 48 -5.82 -5.32 -16.42
N VAL A 49 -6.83 -4.75 -15.76
CA VAL A 49 -6.83 -3.36 -15.30
C VAL A 49 -7.16 -3.31 -13.80
N VAL A 50 -6.31 -2.68 -13.02
CA VAL A 50 -6.57 -2.34 -11.62
C VAL A 50 -6.88 -0.85 -11.52
N LEU A 51 -8.07 -0.50 -11.04
CA LEU A 51 -8.45 0.87 -10.70
C LEU A 51 -8.32 1.06 -9.19
N SER A 52 -7.40 1.92 -8.78
CA SER A 52 -7.19 2.31 -7.40
C SER A 52 -7.29 3.83 -7.24
N PHE A 53 -7.25 4.29 -6.00
CA PHE A 53 -7.49 5.68 -5.65
C PHE A 53 -6.37 6.25 -4.78
N PHE A 54 -6.07 7.53 -5.00
CA PHE A 54 -5.22 8.31 -4.11
C PHE A 54 -5.67 9.79 -4.13
N PRO A 55 -5.80 10.48 -2.96
CA PRO A 55 -5.67 9.94 -1.61
C PRO A 55 -6.67 8.82 -1.28
N HIS A 56 -6.42 8.10 -0.19
CA HIS A 56 -7.32 7.02 0.24
C HIS A 56 -8.73 7.58 0.56
N PRO A 57 -9.83 6.92 0.12
CA PRO A 57 -11.21 7.44 0.27
C PRO A 57 -11.55 7.87 1.70
N ARG A 58 -11.14 7.11 2.73
CA ARG A 58 -11.41 7.47 4.12
C ARG A 58 -10.75 8.76 4.57
N ILE A 59 -9.58 9.10 4.04
CA ILE A 59 -8.87 10.34 4.37
C ILE A 59 -9.63 11.54 3.81
N VAL A 60 -10.19 11.42 2.61
CA VAL A 60 -10.94 12.49 1.94
C VAL A 60 -12.34 12.68 2.52
N LEU A 61 -13.03 11.56 2.83
CA LEU A 61 -14.40 11.59 3.33
C LEU A 61 -14.50 11.95 4.81
N PHE A 62 -13.51 11.57 5.61
CA PHE A 62 -13.52 11.73 7.07
C PHE A 62 -12.20 12.33 7.58
N PRO A 63 -11.79 13.52 7.11
CA PRO A 63 -10.47 14.08 7.42
C PRO A 63 -10.26 14.34 8.92
N GLU A 64 -11.33 14.72 9.64
CA GLU A 64 -11.27 15.04 11.07
C GLU A 64 -11.46 13.82 11.99
N GLN A 65 -11.85 12.68 11.42
CA GLN A 65 -12.17 11.45 12.18
C GLN A 65 -11.16 10.33 11.93
N THR A 66 -10.13 10.58 11.15
CA THR A 66 -9.24 9.49 10.74
C THR A 66 -7.78 9.77 11.06
N ASP A 67 -7.24 8.91 11.96
CA ASP A 67 -5.80 8.73 12.13
C ASP A 67 -5.27 7.62 11.19
N LEU A 68 -5.96 7.40 10.06
CA LEU A 68 -5.63 6.31 9.17
C LEU A 68 -4.22 6.46 8.62
N LYS A 69 -3.36 5.53 8.99
CA LYS A 69 -2.06 5.33 8.35
C LYS A 69 -2.18 4.24 7.30
N LEU A 70 -1.56 4.47 6.14
CA LEU A 70 -1.56 3.52 5.02
C LEU A 70 -0.39 2.55 5.16
N ILE A 71 -0.62 1.31 4.80
CA ILE A 71 0.42 0.27 4.84
C ILE A 71 1.51 0.58 3.82
N ASN A 72 1.12 1.08 2.65
CA ASN A 72 2.06 1.47 1.59
C ASN A 72 1.96 2.97 1.28
N SER A 73 3.09 3.57 0.91
CA SER A 73 3.10 4.82 0.16
C SER A 73 2.49 4.61 -1.24
N LEU A 74 2.27 5.70 -1.99
CA LEU A 74 1.76 5.57 -3.35
C LEU A 74 2.73 4.80 -4.25
N ASP A 75 4.02 5.14 -4.19
CA ASP A 75 5.06 4.51 -5.01
C ASP A 75 5.27 3.05 -4.64
N GLU A 76 5.31 2.72 -3.34
CA GLU A 76 5.36 1.34 -2.86
C GLU A 76 4.16 0.52 -3.38
N LYS A 77 2.94 1.09 -3.33
CA LYS A 77 1.74 0.43 -3.85
C LYS A 77 1.83 0.16 -5.35
N ILE A 78 2.28 1.15 -6.14
CA ILE A 78 2.47 1.00 -7.58
C ILE A 78 3.49 -0.09 -7.89
N ASN A 79 4.61 -0.12 -7.18
CA ASN A 79 5.65 -1.14 -7.34
C ASN A 79 5.15 -2.55 -6.98
N LEU A 80 4.39 -2.68 -5.89
CA LEU A 80 3.78 -3.95 -5.51
C LEU A 80 2.73 -4.42 -6.52
N LEU A 81 1.88 -3.54 -7.03
CA LEU A 81 0.94 -3.87 -8.10
C LEU A 81 1.68 -4.29 -9.38
N LYS A 82 2.78 -3.62 -9.71
CA LYS A 82 3.62 -4.00 -10.84
C LYS A 82 4.17 -5.43 -10.72
N SER A 83 4.60 -5.82 -9.53
CA SER A 83 5.14 -7.17 -9.28
C SER A 83 4.10 -8.28 -9.45
N THR A 84 2.79 -7.98 -9.40
CA THR A 84 1.72 -8.97 -9.65
C THR A 84 1.60 -9.38 -11.11
N GLY A 85 2.19 -8.62 -12.04
CA GLY A 85 2.10 -8.87 -13.49
C GLY A 85 0.82 -8.33 -14.14
N VAL A 86 0.04 -7.47 -13.48
CA VAL A 86 -1.12 -6.77 -14.06
C VAL A 86 -0.68 -5.87 -15.24
N ASP A 87 -1.50 -5.76 -16.29
CA ASP A 87 -1.14 -5.00 -17.48
C ASP A 87 -1.23 -3.49 -17.27
N HIS A 88 -2.30 -3.03 -16.59
CA HIS A 88 -2.60 -1.62 -16.38
C HIS A 88 -2.99 -1.34 -14.92
N VAL A 89 -2.44 -0.25 -14.37
CA VAL A 89 -2.81 0.29 -13.04
C VAL A 89 -3.22 1.75 -13.21
N ILE A 90 -4.41 2.09 -12.75
CA ILE A 90 -4.93 3.46 -12.74
C ILE A 90 -5.00 3.91 -11.28
N ILE A 91 -4.32 4.98 -10.93
CA ILE A 91 -4.43 5.67 -9.64
C ILE A 91 -5.28 6.92 -9.85
N HIS A 92 -6.59 6.77 -9.72
CA HIS A 92 -7.50 7.90 -9.95
C HIS A 92 -7.56 8.82 -8.73
N PRO A 93 -7.52 10.16 -8.90
CA PRO A 93 -7.72 11.11 -7.81
C PRO A 93 -9.08 10.91 -7.14
N PHE A 94 -9.06 10.58 -5.82
CA PHE A 94 -10.30 10.49 -5.06
C PHE A 94 -10.63 11.85 -4.45
N THR A 95 -11.65 12.52 -4.98
CA THR A 95 -12.11 13.84 -4.53
C THR A 95 -13.51 13.74 -3.93
N LYS A 96 -13.97 14.81 -3.26
CA LYS A 96 -15.35 14.90 -2.76
C LYS A 96 -16.37 14.87 -3.90
N GLU A 97 -16.04 15.47 -5.04
CA GLU A 97 -16.87 15.47 -6.25
C GLU A 97 -17.00 14.05 -6.79
N PHE A 98 -15.87 13.32 -6.91
CA PHE A 98 -15.88 11.92 -7.33
C PHE A 98 -16.70 11.04 -6.38
N ALA A 99 -16.57 11.26 -5.07
CA ALA A 99 -17.32 10.51 -4.06
C ALA A 99 -18.84 10.77 -4.06
N ASN A 100 -19.28 11.88 -4.65
CA ASN A 100 -20.69 12.23 -4.78
C ASN A 100 -21.39 11.62 -6.00
N LEU A 101 -20.65 10.96 -6.89
CA LEU A 101 -21.24 10.26 -8.03
C LEU A 101 -22.14 9.13 -7.56
N THR A 102 -23.34 9.05 -8.14
CA THR A 102 -24.19 7.88 -7.96
C THR A 102 -23.53 6.63 -8.54
N ALA A 103 -23.99 5.46 -8.13
CA ALA A 103 -23.50 4.19 -8.67
C ALA A 103 -23.63 4.14 -10.21
N GLU A 104 -24.75 4.60 -10.74
CA GLU A 104 -25.00 4.61 -12.19
C GLU A 104 -24.11 5.61 -12.94
N GLU A 105 -23.95 6.83 -12.41
CA GLU A 105 -23.05 7.83 -13.02
C GLU A 105 -21.61 7.33 -13.09
N PHE A 106 -21.13 6.70 -12.01
CA PHE A 106 -19.81 6.10 -11.98
C PHE A 106 -19.66 4.99 -13.03
N VAL A 107 -20.60 4.04 -13.06
CA VAL A 107 -20.58 2.93 -14.03
C VAL A 107 -20.62 3.45 -15.45
N LYS A 108 -21.60 4.30 -15.78
CA LYS A 108 -21.78 4.82 -17.14
C LYS A 108 -20.54 5.58 -17.61
N LYS A 109 -20.10 6.58 -16.85
CA LYS A 109 -19.01 7.48 -17.26
C LYS A 109 -17.66 6.79 -17.31
N PHE A 110 -17.33 6.02 -16.26
CA PHE A 110 -15.97 5.48 -16.11
C PHE A 110 -15.84 4.06 -16.66
N LEU A 111 -16.77 3.15 -16.34
CA LEU A 111 -16.62 1.77 -16.74
C LEU A 111 -17.06 1.55 -18.21
N VAL A 112 -18.12 2.24 -18.64
CA VAL A 112 -18.67 2.04 -19.98
C VAL A 112 -18.02 2.99 -21.00
N GLU A 113 -18.10 4.31 -20.77
CA GLU A 113 -17.72 5.31 -21.77
C GLU A 113 -16.19 5.48 -21.90
N ILE A 114 -15.43 5.34 -20.81
CA ILE A 114 -13.95 5.53 -20.83
C ILE A 114 -13.23 4.18 -20.94
N LEU A 115 -13.55 3.24 -20.05
CA LEU A 115 -12.80 1.98 -19.96
C LEU A 115 -13.33 0.90 -20.90
N HIS A 116 -14.56 1.00 -21.42
CA HIS A 116 -15.21 -0.03 -22.26
C HIS A 116 -15.12 -1.44 -21.63
N VAL A 117 -15.36 -1.53 -20.31
CA VAL A 117 -15.15 -2.75 -19.51
C VAL A 117 -15.97 -3.91 -20.07
N GLN A 118 -15.31 -5.07 -20.26
CA GLN A 118 -15.96 -6.31 -20.68
C GLN A 118 -16.33 -7.18 -19.47
N LEU A 119 -15.47 -7.22 -18.46
CA LEU A 119 -15.67 -7.98 -17.24
C LEU A 119 -15.20 -7.16 -16.04
N LEU A 120 -16.05 -7.00 -15.04
CA LEU A 120 -15.72 -6.44 -13.73
C LEU A 120 -15.60 -7.55 -12.69
N ILE A 121 -14.45 -7.65 -12.05
CA ILE A 121 -14.19 -8.59 -10.95
C ILE A 121 -14.18 -7.82 -9.64
N ILE A 122 -14.98 -8.23 -8.67
CA ILE A 122 -15.10 -7.59 -7.36
C ILE A 122 -14.96 -8.61 -6.22
N GLY A 123 -14.44 -8.15 -5.08
CA GLY A 123 -14.50 -8.93 -3.84
C GLY A 123 -15.89 -8.89 -3.20
N TYR A 124 -16.18 -9.85 -2.36
CA TYR A 124 -17.49 -10.04 -1.68
C TYR A 124 -17.97 -8.83 -0.84
N ASP A 125 -17.08 -7.96 -0.39
CA ASP A 125 -17.38 -6.79 0.45
C ASP A 125 -17.31 -5.46 -0.33
N HIS A 126 -17.27 -5.55 -1.65
CA HIS A 126 -17.14 -4.37 -2.51
C HIS A 126 -18.41 -3.54 -2.50
N HIS A 127 -18.27 -2.25 -2.19
CA HIS A 127 -19.29 -1.23 -2.28
C HIS A 127 -18.75 0.01 -2.95
N PHE A 128 -19.54 0.65 -3.77
CA PHE A 128 -19.16 1.84 -4.55
C PHE A 128 -20.30 2.87 -4.64
N GLY A 129 -20.02 4.03 -5.25
CA GLY A 129 -20.97 5.12 -5.36
C GLY A 129 -21.21 5.87 -4.06
N LYS A 130 -22.02 6.92 -4.15
CA LYS A 130 -22.37 7.79 -3.04
C LYS A 130 -22.92 6.98 -1.86
N ASN A 131 -22.42 7.26 -0.65
CA ASN A 131 -22.79 6.55 0.59
C ASN A 131 -22.63 5.03 0.54
N ARG A 132 -21.83 4.49 -0.39
CA ARG A 132 -21.65 3.04 -0.59
C ARG A 132 -22.95 2.31 -0.95
N GLU A 133 -23.87 2.99 -1.62
CA GLU A 133 -25.17 2.44 -2.00
C GLU A 133 -25.09 1.35 -3.07
N GLY A 134 -24.05 1.40 -3.92
CA GLY A 134 -23.80 0.41 -4.96
C GLY A 134 -23.30 -0.92 -4.39
N GLY A 135 -24.17 -1.92 -4.35
CA GLY A 135 -23.82 -3.30 -4.02
C GLY A 135 -23.82 -4.21 -5.25
N LEU A 136 -23.56 -5.52 -5.02
CA LEU A 136 -23.47 -6.52 -6.09
C LEU A 136 -24.76 -6.60 -6.95
N THR A 137 -25.93 -6.55 -6.31
CA THR A 137 -27.22 -6.64 -7.03
C THR A 137 -27.38 -5.48 -8.03
N GLN A 138 -27.16 -4.25 -7.58
CA GLN A 138 -27.23 -3.07 -8.44
C GLN A 138 -26.17 -3.09 -9.54
N LEU A 139 -24.95 -3.57 -9.23
CA LEU A 139 -23.92 -3.76 -10.24
C LEU A 139 -24.35 -4.72 -11.34
N LYS A 140 -24.97 -5.86 -10.99
CA LYS A 140 -25.47 -6.83 -11.96
C LYS A 140 -26.54 -6.22 -12.87
N GLU A 141 -27.49 -5.48 -12.31
CA GLU A 141 -28.50 -4.75 -13.08
C GLU A 141 -27.86 -3.74 -14.05
N LEU A 142 -26.86 -3.00 -13.60
CA LEU A 142 -26.11 -2.06 -14.44
C LEU A 142 -25.26 -2.77 -15.49
N GLY A 143 -24.68 -3.92 -15.15
CA GLY A 143 -23.94 -4.77 -16.10
C GLY A 143 -24.83 -5.28 -17.24
N GLU A 144 -26.04 -5.75 -16.93
CA GLU A 144 -27.04 -6.15 -17.93
C GLU A 144 -27.48 -4.95 -18.79
N LYS A 145 -27.72 -3.80 -18.14
CA LYS A 145 -28.14 -2.57 -18.83
C LYS A 145 -27.11 -2.04 -19.81
N TYR A 146 -25.83 -2.10 -19.45
CA TYR A 146 -24.73 -1.50 -20.20
C TYR A 146 -23.84 -2.50 -20.94
N GLY A 147 -24.11 -3.80 -20.85
CA GLY A 147 -23.49 -4.84 -21.67
C GLY A 147 -22.10 -5.28 -21.19
N PHE A 148 -21.82 -5.34 -19.87
CA PHE A 148 -20.61 -5.90 -19.34
C PHE A 148 -20.89 -6.98 -18.27
N ALA A 149 -19.99 -7.96 -18.17
CA ALA A 149 -20.14 -9.06 -17.21
C ALA A 149 -19.60 -8.65 -15.82
N ILE A 150 -20.13 -9.31 -14.77
CA ILE A 150 -19.67 -9.13 -13.39
C ILE A 150 -19.41 -10.49 -12.77
N GLU A 151 -18.25 -10.62 -12.13
CA GLU A 151 -17.87 -11.81 -11.37
C GLU A 151 -17.49 -11.41 -9.95
N GLU A 152 -18.13 -12.03 -8.98
CA GLU A 152 -17.81 -11.87 -7.56
C GLU A 152 -16.83 -12.97 -7.13
N ILE A 153 -15.76 -12.57 -6.46
CA ILE A 153 -14.87 -13.50 -5.79
C ILE A 153 -15.40 -13.77 -4.38
N PRO A 154 -15.92 -14.99 -4.10
CA PRO A 154 -16.50 -15.30 -2.81
C PRO A 154 -15.43 -15.32 -1.71
N ARG A 155 -15.84 -14.97 -0.49
CA ARG A 155 -14.99 -14.94 0.71
C ARG A 155 -14.23 -16.24 0.97
N GLN A 156 -14.85 -17.38 0.69
CA GLN A 156 -14.26 -18.70 0.88
C GLN A 156 -13.01 -18.96 0.03
N ASN A 157 -12.87 -18.25 -1.07
CA ASN A 157 -11.71 -18.34 -1.94
C ASN A 157 -10.55 -17.43 -1.48
N ILE A 158 -10.82 -16.52 -0.53
CA ILE A 158 -9.81 -15.70 0.13
C ILE A 158 -9.54 -16.38 1.46
N ASP A 159 -8.64 -17.38 1.47
CA ASP A 159 -8.30 -18.10 2.69
C ASP A 159 -7.97 -17.15 3.83
N ASP A 160 -8.58 -17.42 4.99
CA ASP A 160 -8.46 -16.76 6.28
C ASP A 160 -9.32 -15.51 6.50
N ASN A 161 -10.28 -15.66 7.39
CA ASN A 161 -11.07 -14.61 8.05
C ASN A 161 -10.20 -13.50 8.72
N LYS A 162 -8.88 -13.56 8.62
CA LYS A 162 -7.92 -12.67 9.29
C LYS A 162 -7.17 -11.74 8.34
N ILE A 163 -7.13 -12.00 7.01
CA ILE A 163 -6.35 -11.16 6.08
C ILE A 163 -7.17 -9.93 5.70
N SER A 164 -6.79 -8.79 6.25
CA SER A 164 -7.34 -7.48 5.88
C SER A 164 -6.33 -6.38 6.20
N SER A 165 -6.38 -5.25 5.48
CA SER A 165 -5.54 -4.09 5.78
C SER A 165 -5.68 -3.61 7.24
N THR A 166 -6.86 -3.80 7.86
CA THR A 166 -7.09 -3.45 9.27
C THR A 166 -6.28 -4.34 10.22
N HIS A 167 -6.24 -5.66 9.99
CA HIS A 167 -5.44 -6.57 10.81
C HIS A 167 -3.95 -6.35 10.62
N ILE A 168 -3.52 -6.10 9.39
CA ILE A 168 -2.11 -5.80 9.09
C ILE A 168 -1.67 -4.52 9.78
N ARG A 169 -2.48 -3.43 9.73
CA ARG A 169 -2.18 -2.19 10.47
C ARG A 169 -2.04 -2.44 11.97
N LYS A 170 -2.96 -3.21 12.57
CA LYS A 170 -2.87 -3.57 13.99
C LYS A 170 -1.60 -4.34 14.32
N ALA A 171 -1.21 -5.31 13.49
CA ALA A 171 0.03 -6.07 13.65
C ALA A 171 1.26 -5.14 13.59
N LEU A 172 1.35 -4.27 12.59
CA LEU A 172 2.44 -3.30 12.48
C LEU A 172 2.48 -2.31 13.66
N GLN A 173 1.32 -1.81 14.08
CA GLN A 173 1.18 -0.88 15.21
C GLN A 173 1.52 -1.52 16.57
N SER A 174 1.41 -2.84 16.70
CA SER A 174 1.87 -3.59 17.88
C SER A 174 3.30 -4.09 17.75
N GLY A 175 3.92 -3.94 16.58
CA GLY A 175 5.26 -4.44 16.28
C GLY A 175 5.32 -5.93 15.96
N ASP A 176 4.19 -6.58 15.70
CA ASP A 176 4.12 -7.97 15.23
C ASP A 176 4.39 -8.05 13.72
N ILE A 177 5.68 -7.87 13.38
CA ILE A 177 6.15 -7.87 11.99
C ILE A 177 5.91 -9.23 11.32
N GLU A 178 6.13 -10.32 12.06
CA GLU A 178 6.01 -11.67 11.52
C GLU A 178 4.57 -11.97 11.08
N SER A 179 3.57 -11.58 11.87
CA SER A 179 2.16 -11.69 11.46
C SER A 179 1.81 -10.74 10.30
N ALA A 180 2.33 -9.51 10.31
CA ALA A 180 2.11 -8.57 9.22
C ALA A 180 2.66 -9.13 7.90
N ASN A 181 3.91 -9.60 7.88
CA ASN A 181 4.55 -10.18 6.70
C ASN A 181 3.80 -11.42 6.19
N ARG A 182 3.35 -12.30 7.11
CA ARG A 182 2.54 -13.46 6.74
C ARG A 182 1.23 -13.07 6.05
N TYR A 183 0.53 -12.02 6.51
CA TYR A 183 -0.71 -11.55 5.88
C TYR A 183 -0.47 -10.77 4.59
N LEU A 184 0.63 -10.04 4.51
CA LEU A 184 1.06 -9.36 3.29
C LEU A 184 1.47 -10.33 2.19
N GLY A 185 2.11 -11.46 2.55
CA GLY A 185 2.75 -12.37 1.60
C GLY A 185 4.11 -11.87 1.10
N TYR A 186 4.61 -10.79 1.69
CA TYR A 186 5.93 -10.21 1.47
C TYR A 186 6.38 -9.49 2.74
N ASN A 187 7.66 -9.18 2.87
CA ASN A 187 8.16 -8.43 4.01
C ASN A 187 7.74 -6.97 3.92
N PHE A 188 7.11 -6.46 4.99
CA PHE A 188 6.73 -5.05 5.07
C PHE A 188 7.93 -4.17 4.78
N GLN A 189 7.71 -3.15 3.96
CA GLN A 189 8.77 -2.21 3.58
C GLN A 189 8.35 -0.77 3.80
N MET A 190 9.35 0.10 3.93
CA MET A 190 9.17 1.51 4.15
C MET A 190 10.31 2.29 3.50
N ASP A 191 9.96 3.17 2.57
CA ASP A 191 10.93 4.04 1.92
C ASP A 191 11.15 5.32 2.74
N GLY A 192 12.37 5.83 2.74
CA GLY A 192 12.70 7.08 3.41
C GLY A 192 14.01 7.67 2.94
N SER A 193 14.18 8.97 3.19
CA SER A 193 15.39 9.74 2.83
C SER A 193 16.37 9.74 3.98
N VAL A 194 17.65 9.50 3.71
CA VAL A 194 18.72 9.58 4.72
C VAL A 194 19.09 11.03 4.96
N VAL A 195 18.96 11.45 6.22
CA VAL A 195 19.25 12.83 6.66
C VAL A 195 20.41 12.87 7.66
N LYS A 196 20.99 14.04 7.82
CA LYS A 196 22.04 14.27 8.79
C LYS A 196 21.46 14.18 10.22
N GLY A 197 22.04 13.34 11.06
CA GLY A 197 21.71 13.19 12.47
C GLY A 197 22.79 13.78 13.39
N ASP A 198 22.68 13.50 14.70
CA ASP A 198 23.61 14.01 15.73
C ASP A 198 25.00 13.37 15.67
N GLY A 199 25.20 12.30 14.90
CA GLY A 199 26.48 11.62 14.74
C GLY A 199 26.97 10.83 15.98
N ARG A 200 26.12 10.64 17.00
CA ARG A 200 26.49 9.95 18.26
C ARG A 200 26.92 8.50 18.05
N GLY A 201 26.24 7.76 17.18
CA GLY A 201 26.59 6.39 16.85
C GLY A 201 27.99 6.25 16.25
N ARG A 202 28.41 7.21 15.42
CA ARG A 202 29.75 7.24 14.82
C ARG A 202 30.86 7.34 15.88
N LEU A 203 30.63 8.15 16.94
CA LEU A 203 31.58 8.28 18.06
C LEU A 203 31.72 6.98 18.87
N LEU A 204 30.71 6.14 18.84
CA LEU A 204 30.66 4.84 19.55
C LEU A 204 31.11 3.65 18.68
N GLY A 205 31.53 3.89 17.44
CA GLY A 205 31.91 2.83 16.50
C GLY A 205 30.74 2.15 15.79
N PHE A 206 29.49 2.66 15.97
CA PHE A 206 28.29 2.14 15.33
C PHE A 206 27.58 3.28 14.55
N PRO A 207 28.10 3.67 13.38
CA PRO A 207 27.47 4.71 12.58
C PRO A 207 26.02 4.33 12.22
N THR A 208 25.10 5.28 12.35
CA THR A 208 23.68 5.09 12.03
C THR A 208 23.22 6.07 10.98
N ALA A 209 22.45 5.61 9.99
CA ALA A 209 21.71 6.45 9.07
C ALA A 209 20.40 6.90 9.74
N ASN A 210 20.17 8.21 9.79
CA ASN A 210 18.89 8.76 10.26
C ASN A 210 17.96 8.84 9.06
N ILE A 211 16.77 8.26 9.18
CA ILE A 211 15.85 8.09 8.07
C ILE A 211 14.56 8.89 8.33
N VAL A 212 14.13 9.66 7.37
CA VAL A 212 12.88 10.42 7.39
C VAL A 212 11.92 9.83 6.37
N VAL A 213 10.73 9.45 6.83
CA VAL A 213 9.62 9.04 5.99
C VAL A 213 8.81 10.29 5.65
N GLU A 214 8.86 10.72 4.41
CA GLU A 214 8.24 11.97 3.98
C GLU A 214 6.72 11.85 3.83
N GLU A 215 6.24 10.64 3.51
CA GLU A 215 4.82 10.37 3.28
C GLU A 215 4.03 10.45 4.59
N GLN A 216 3.25 11.50 4.77
CA GLN A 216 2.52 11.79 6.01
C GLN A 216 1.58 10.64 6.45
N TYR A 217 1.02 9.93 5.50
CA TYR A 217 0.07 8.85 5.77
C TYR A 217 0.73 7.47 5.87
N LYS A 218 2.02 7.35 5.62
CA LYS A 218 2.72 6.07 5.75
C LYS A 218 2.70 5.58 7.20
N LEU A 219 2.35 4.30 7.36
CA LEU A 219 2.41 3.63 8.64
C LEU A 219 3.87 3.33 9.01
N ILE A 220 4.27 3.81 10.16
CA ILE A 220 5.54 3.46 10.80
C ILE A 220 5.20 2.42 11.87
N PRO A 221 5.92 1.26 11.94
CA PRO A 221 5.70 0.24 12.96
C PRO A 221 5.92 0.77 14.38
N ALA A 222 5.51 -0.02 15.37
CA ALA A 222 5.70 0.31 16.78
C ALA A 222 7.17 0.62 17.11
N GLU A 223 7.41 1.39 18.19
CA GLU A 223 8.74 1.61 18.75
C GLU A 223 9.41 0.28 19.09
N GLY A 224 10.71 0.20 18.83
CA GLY A 224 11.50 -0.99 19.13
C GLY A 224 12.72 -1.13 18.24
N VAL A 225 13.43 -2.22 18.45
CA VAL A 225 14.60 -2.61 17.67
C VAL A 225 14.22 -3.75 16.74
N TYR A 226 14.61 -3.63 15.47
CA TYR A 226 14.24 -4.53 14.39
C TYR A 226 15.47 -5.06 13.65
N ALA A 227 15.43 -6.31 13.25
CA ALA A 227 16.27 -6.84 12.18
C ALA A 227 15.62 -6.45 10.85
N VAL A 228 16.37 -5.79 9.98
CA VAL A 228 15.92 -5.29 8.69
C VAL A 228 16.98 -5.52 7.63
N ARG A 229 16.56 -5.44 6.36
CA ARG A 229 17.50 -5.19 5.25
C ARG A 229 17.26 -3.79 4.72
N VAL A 230 18.34 -3.10 4.41
CA VAL A 230 18.29 -1.78 3.81
C VAL A 230 18.77 -1.88 2.37
N GLN A 231 17.86 -1.58 1.45
CA GLN A 231 18.17 -1.51 0.02
C GLN A 231 18.58 -0.08 -0.32
N THR A 232 19.77 0.06 -0.90
CA THR A 232 20.34 1.31 -1.40
C THR A 232 20.47 1.25 -2.93
N SER A 233 21.00 2.29 -3.55
CA SER A 233 21.37 2.28 -4.97
C SER A 233 22.49 1.28 -5.30
N GLU A 234 23.31 0.89 -4.32
CA GLU A 234 24.48 0.05 -4.50
C GLU A 234 24.24 -1.42 -4.16
N GLY A 235 23.20 -1.72 -3.37
CA GLY A 235 22.89 -3.08 -2.97
C GLY A 235 21.93 -3.17 -1.79
N THR A 236 21.81 -4.37 -1.25
CA THR A 236 20.99 -4.67 -0.08
C THR A 236 21.88 -5.15 1.05
N TYR A 237 21.77 -4.53 2.21
CA TYR A 237 22.60 -4.76 3.39
C TYR A 237 21.75 -5.17 4.57
N ASP A 238 22.24 -6.13 5.37
CA ASP A 238 21.62 -6.43 6.65
C ASP A 238 21.85 -5.27 7.62
N ALA A 239 20.85 -4.98 8.44
CA ALA A 239 20.91 -3.84 9.34
C ALA A 239 20.10 -4.07 10.62
N MET A 240 20.46 -3.33 11.65
CA MET A 240 19.64 -3.14 12.85
C MET A 240 19.00 -1.77 12.81
N LEU A 241 17.68 -1.75 12.92
CA LEU A 241 16.87 -0.52 12.90
C LEU A 241 16.32 -0.24 14.30
N ASN A 242 16.43 1.01 14.76
CA ASN A 242 15.74 1.50 15.94
C ASN A 242 14.63 2.49 15.54
N ILE A 243 13.42 2.22 15.98
CA ILE A 243 12.29 3.16 15.92
C ILE A 243 12.03 3.62 17.35
N GLY A 244 12.16 4.92 17.61
CA GLY A 244 11.98 5.52 18.93
C GLY A 244 11.38 6.91 18.86
N HIS A 245 11.26 7.56 20.01
CA HIS A 245 10.84 8.95 20.11
C HIS A 245 11.93 9.82 20.70
N ARG A 246 12.25 10.92 20.02
CA ARG A 246 13.09 11.97 20.59
C ARG A 246 12.20 13.05 21.20
N PRO A 247 12.33 13.37 22.50
CA PRO A 247 11.67 14.54 23.07
C PRO A 247 12.25 15.80 22.43
N THR A 248 11.41 16.56 21.76
CA THR A 248 11.75 17.89 21.23
C THR A 248 10.89 18.96 21.89
N PHE A 249 11.30 20.22 21.83
CA PHE A 249 10.52 21.35 22.35
C PHE A 249 9.13 21.51 21.70
N GLN A 250 8.91 20.88 20.54
CA GLN A 250 7.66 20.96 19.76
C GLN A 250 6.82 19.66 19.78
N GLY A 251 7.21 18.65 20.56
CA GLY A 251 6.50 17.36 20.61
C GLY A 251 7.41 16.14 20.53
N LYS A 252 6.78 14.98 20.41
CA LYS A 252 7.49 13.71 20.23
C LYS A 252 7.65 13.42 18.73
N ASN A 253 8.85 13.59 18.19
CA ASN A 253 9.14 13.17 16.82
C ASN A 253 9.63 11.72 16.82
N VAL A 254 9.08 10.91 15.92
CA VAL A 254 9.58 9.55 15.66
C VAL A 254 10.98 9.67 15.10
N SER A 255 11.95 8.96 15.71
CA SER A 255 13.29 8.79 15.16
C SER A 255 13.42 7.39 14.59
N ILE A 256 14.00 7.29 13.39
CA ILE A 256 14.27 6.03 12.70
C ILE A 256 15.75 6.02 12.38
N GLU A 257 16.48 5.10 12.97
CA GLU A 257 17.94 5.02 12.87
C GLU A 257 18.34 3.60 12.47
N ALA A 258 19.05 3.46 11.36
CA ALA A 258 19.56 2.18 10.86
C ALA A 258 21.07 2.11 10.95
N HIS A 259 21.59 1.04 11.55
CA HIS A 259 22.99 0.66 11.48
C HIS A 259 23.13 -0.48 10.47
N LEU A 260 23.73 -0.17 9.30
CA LEU A 260 23.99 -1.14 8.25
C LEU A 260 25.27 -1.91 8.59
N PHE A 261 25.24 -3.23 8.44
CA PHE A 261 26.42 -4.08 8.64
C PHE A 261 27.26 -4.13 7.37
N ASP A 262 28.57 -4.18 7.53
CA ASP A 262 29.53 -4.28 6.43
C ASP A 262 29.36 -3.17 5.36
N PHE A 263 28.97 -1.95 5.81
CA PHE A 263 28.74 -0.80 4.96
C PHE A 263 29.54 0.41 5.47
N ASP A 264 30.33 1.02 4.59
CA ASP A 264 31.25 2.13 4.95
C ASP A 264 31.12 3.37 4.02
N ASP A 265 30.07 3.40 3.17
CA ASP A 265 29.84 4.49 2.25
C ASP A 265 28.88 5.54 2.78
N ASP A 266 28.73 6.67 2.05
CA ASP A 266 27.86 7.80 2.40
C ASP A 266 26.46 7.61 1.78
N LEU A 267 25.44 7.60 2.63
CA LEU A 267 24.04 7.52 2.23
C LEU A 267 23.28 8.85 2.33
N TYR A 268 23.93 9.95 2.72
CA TYR A 268 23.22 11.22 2.87
C TYR A 268 22.51 11.64 1.58
N HIS A 269 21.28 12.11 1.76
CA HIS A 269 20.39 12.56 0.66
C HIS A 269 19.96 11.45 -0.32
N GLN A 270 20.29 10.20 -0.03
CA GLN A 270 19.78 9.07 -0.80
C GLN A 270 18.44 8.58 -0.23
N THR A 271 17.59 8.06 -1.11
CA THR A 271 16.40 7.30 -0.70
C THR A 271 16.79 5.85 -0.51
N VAL A 272 16.36 5.27 0.61
CA VAL A 272 16.58 3.86 0.94
C VAL A 272 15.26 3.17 1.22
N SER A 273 15.17 1.87 0.93
CA SER A 273 14.01 1.03 1.28
C SER A 273 14.39 0.12 2.44
N ILE A 274 13.65 0.23 3.54
CA ILE A 274 13.81 -0.59 4.74
C ILE A 274 12.86 -1.77 4.63
N ILE A 275 13.38 -2.99 4.64
CA ILE A 275 12.64 -4.25 4.55
C ILE A 275 12.66 -4.90 5.92
N PHE A 276 11.51 -5.03 6.57
CA PHE A 276 11.38 -5.52 7.94
C PHE A 276 11.33 -7.04 7.99
N GLU A 277 12.29 -7.64 8.70
CA GLU A 277 12.35 -9.09 8.88
C GLU A 277 11.69 -9.50 10.19
N LYS A 278 12.11 -8.89 11.31
CA LYS A 278 11.65 -9.27 12.64
C LYS A 278 11.84 -8.15 13.66
N ARG A 279 10.94 -8.09 14.64
CA ARG A 279 11.14 -7.27 15.83
C ARG A 279 11.98 -8.02 16.84
N LEU A 280 13.04 -7.42 17.32
CA LEU A 280 13.97 -8.05 18.27
C LEU A 280 13.59 -7.78 19.73
N ARG A 281 13.25 -6.51 20.06
CA ARG A 281 12.90 -6.08 21.41
C ARG A 281 12.26 -4.71 21.43
N ASN A 282 11.74 -4.33 22.58
CA ASN A 282 11.32 -2.95 22.85
C ASN A 282 12.53 -2.00 22.88
N GLU A 283 12.28 -0.70 22.70
CA GLU A 283 13.28 0.32 22.99
C GLU A 283 13.64 0.29 24.47
N LEU A 284 14.93 0.36 24.77
CA LEU A 284 15.46 0.44 26.15
C LEU A 284 16.15 1.79 26.32
N LYS A 285 15.79 2.50 27.38
CA LYS A 285 16.54 3.69 27.80
C LYS A 285 17.69 3.24 28.69
N PHE A 286 18.90 3.58 28.28
CA PHE A 286 20.09 3.35 29.08
C PHE A 286 20.43 4.65 29.84
N GLU A 287 20.76 4.53 31.12
CA GLU A 287 21.12 5.66 31.99
C GLU A 287 22.52 6.19 31.70
N SER A 288 23.36 5.40 31.07
CA SER A 288 24.73 5.76 30.67
C SER A 288 25.16 5.05 29.37
N VAL A 289 26.24 5.55 28.78
CA VAL A 289 26.87 5.01 27.57
C VAL A 289 27.83 3.86 27.88
N GLN A 290 27.89 3.39 29.14
CA GLN A 290 28.78 2.29 29.57
C GLN A 290 28.15 0.94 29.33
#